data_ad94c726010b2e271cf3477d2f23608c
#
_entry.id   ad94c726010b2e271cf3477d2f23608c
#
_cell.length_a   1.000
_cell.length_b   1.000
_cell.length_c   1.000
_cell.angle_alpha   90.00
_cell.angle_beta   90.00
_cell.angle_gamma   90.00
#
_symmetry.space_group_name_H-M   'P 1'
#
loop_
_entity.id
_entity.type
_entity.pdbx_description
1 polymer ?
#
loop_
_entity_poly.entity_id
_entity_poly.type
_entity_poly.pdbx_seq_one_letter_code
_entity_poly.pdbx_strand_id
1 'polypeptide(L)'
;MALKPALDGLKVFEIGSSVAGPYGAWILAQFGAEVIKVERPVTGDDARHWGPPFWNGAAAYFQALNRDKFGITIDFKNPDEVKRLKRLIVESGGVVLQNFRPGLVAELGISAA
;
A
#
# COMPACT_ATOMS: atom_id res chain seq x y z
N MET A 1 -23.26 -21.51 8.98
CA MET A 1 -22.80 -20.15 9.34
C MET A 1 -21.41 -19.94 8.77
N ALA A 2 -21.24 -18.94 7.93
CA ALA A 2 -19.92 -18.62 7.40
C ALA A 2 -19.06 -17.98 8.49
N LEU A 3 -17.83 -18.44 8.64
CA LEU A 3 -16.85 -17.82 9.52
C LEU A 3 -16.35 -16.52 8.90
N LYS A 4 -16.21 -15.49 9.73
CA LYS A 4 -15.54 -14.26 9.27
C LYS A 4 -14.05 -14.50 9.10
N PRO A 5 -13.41 -13.86 8.10
CA PRO A 5 -11.95 -13.88 7.97
C PRO A 5 -11.27 -13.37 9.25
N ALA A 6 -10.07 -13.88 9.53
CA ALA A 6 -9.35 -13.54 10.76
C ALA A 6 -9.08 -12.05 10.94
N LEU A 7 -8.87 -11.32 9.83
CA LEU A 7 -8.58 -9.88 9.82
C LEU A 7 -9.74 -9.03 9.30
N ASP A 8 -10.96 -9.56 9.35
CA ASP A 8 -12.15 -8.81 8.95
C ASP A 8 -12.28 -7.51 9.77
N GLY A 9 -12.44 -6.40 9.08
CA GLY A 9 -12.50 -5.06 9.67
C GLY A 9 -11.16 -4.36 9.90
N LEU A 10 -10.02 -5.06 9.69
CA LEU A 10 -8.72 -4.42 9.75
C LEU A 10 -8.44 -3.67 8.45
N LYS A 11 -8.06 -2.40 8.56
CA LYS A 11 -7.64 -1.57 7.42
C LYS A 11 -6.13 -1.40 7.43
N VAL A 12 -5.48 -1.69 6.31
CA VAL A 12 -4.02 -1.61 6.15
C VAL A 12 -3.70 -0.63 5.03
N PHE A 13 -2.90 0.38 5.34
CA PHE A 13 -2.33 1.30 4.35
C PHE A 13 -0.93 0.83 4.01
N GLU A 14 -0.77 0.28 2.82
CA GLU A 14 0.53 -0.18 2.32
C GLU A 14 1.17 0.95 1.52
N ILE A 15 2.24 1.50 2.05
CA ILE A 15 3.00 2.60 1.40
C ILE A 15 4.37 2.13 0.93
N GLY A 16 4.62 0.85 0.96
CA GLY A 16 5.84 0.22 0.46
C GLY A 16 5.84 0.05 -1.06
N SER A 17 6.94 -0.46 -1.55
CA SER A 17 7.13 -0.74 -2.97
C SER A 17 7.93 -2.02 -3.20
N SER A 18 8.04 -2.42 -4.44
CA SER A 18 8.84 -3.58 -4.88
C SER A 18 8.27 -4.92 -4.42
N VAL A 19 8.81 -5.54 -3.37
CA VAL A 19 8.46 -6.91 -2.97
C VAL A 19 7.92 -7.02 -1.55
N ALA A 20 8.74 -6.73 -0.55
CA ALA A 20 8.46 -7.11 0.83
C ALA A 20 7.19 -6.46 1.39
N GLY A 21 7.03 -5.16 1.22
CA GLY A 21 5.81 -4.45 1.60
C GLY A 21 4.58 -4.96 0.84
N PRO A 22 4.61 -4.94 -0.50
CA PRO A 22 3.50 -5.45 -1.31
C PRO A 22 3.11 -6.91 -1.03
N TYR A 23 4.07 -7.81 -0.88
CA TYR A 23 3.81 -9.21 -0.59
C TYR A 23 3.21 -9.40 0.81
N GLY A 24 3.77 -8.73 1.82
CA GLY A 24 3.22 -8.75 3.18
C GLY A 24 1.78 -8.23 3.23
N ALA A 25 1.51 -7.13 2.56
CA ALA A 25 0.16 -6.57 2.47
C ALA A 25 -0.81 -7.49 1.74
N TRP A 26 -0.35 -8.17 0.68
CA TRP A 26 -1.16 -9.16 -0.02
C TRP A 26 -1.54 -10.33 0.91
N ILE A 27 -0.59 -10.82 1.72
CA ILE A 27 -0.89 -11.87 2.72
C ILE A 27 -1.99 -11.39 3.68
N LEU A 28 -1.90 -10.17 4.19
CA LEU A 28 -2.93 -9.62 5.07
C LEU A 28 -4.29 -9.54 4.38
N ALA A 29 -4.33 -9.18 3.10
CA ALA A 29 -5.56 -9.18 2.32
C ALA A 29 -6.17 -10.58 2.20
N GLN A 30 -5.35 -11.62 2.05
CA GLN A 30 -5.83 -13.01 1.98
C GLN A 30 -6.47 -13.46 3.32
N PHE A 31 -6.06 -12.88 4.43
CA PHE A 31 -6.69 -13.11 5.74
C PHE A 31 -7.88 -12.19 6.04
N GLY A 32 -8.29 -11.37 5.08
CA GLY A 32 -9.51 -10.57 5.17
C GLY A 32 -9.31 -9.09 5.50
N ALA A 33 -8.07 -8.62 5.61
CA ALA A 33 -7.81 -7.19 5.78
C ALA A 33 -8.20 -6.41 4.50
N GLU A 34 -8.73 -5.21 4.69
CA GLU A 34 -8.90 -4.25 3.61
C GLU A 34 -7.57 -3.51 3.38
N VAL A 35 -6.89 -3.83 2.29
CA VAL A 35 -5.59 -3.24 1.97
C VAL A 35 -5.76 -2.09 0.98
N ILE A 36 -5.23 -0.94 1.35
CA ILE A 36 -5.17 0.26 0.51
C ILE A 36 -3.70 0.50 0.16
N LYS A 37 -3.37 0.27 -1.10
CA LYS A 37 -2.03 0.56 -1.63
C LYS A 37 -1.93 2.03 -1.98
N VAL A 38 -0.94 2.69 -1.40
CA VAL A 38 -0.63 4.10 -1.66
C VAL A 38 0.55 4.17 -2.62
N GLU A 39 0.34 4.77 -3.77
CA GLU A 39 1.38 4.92 -4.79
C GLU A 39 1.64 6.40 -5.10
N ARG A 40 2.87 6.70 -5.55
CA ARG A 40 3.20 8.02 -6.07
C ARG A 40 2.48 8.29 -7.39
N PRO A 41 2.22 9.56 -7.73
CA PRO A 41 1.61 9.92 -9.02
C PRO A 41 2.43 9.46 -10.22
N VAL A 42 1.78 9.28 -11.35
CA VAL A 42 2.32 9.01 -12.68
C VAL A 42 3.02 7.65 -12.80
N THR A 43 4.09 7.42 -12.06
CA THR A 43 4.90 6.20 -12.20
C THR A 43 4.43 5.04 -11.33
N GLY A 44 3.81 5.32 -10.18
CA GLY A 44 3.39 4.30 -9.23
C GLY A 44 4.56 3.53 -8.61
N ASP A 45 4.28 2.29 -8.22
CA ASP A 45 5.30 1.36 -7.72
C ASP A 45 6.28 0.97 -8.85
N ASP A 46 7.56 0.92 -8.54
CA ASP A 46 8.60 0.54 -9.51
C ASP A 46 8.35 -0.85 -10.12
N ALA A 47 7.77 -1.76 -9.35
CA ALA A 47 7.44 -3.11 -9.81
C ALA A 47 6.47 -3.13 -11.00
N ARG A 48 5.71 -2.05 -11.24
CA ARG A 48 4.86 -1.92 -12.43
C ARG A 48 5.65 -2.03 -13.74
N HIS A 49 6.94 -1.66 -13.69
CA HIS A 49 7.82 -1.58 -14.85
C HIS A 49 8.79 -2.77 -14.96
N TRP A 50 8.69 -3.74 -14.07
CA TRP A 50 9.60 -4.91 -14.03
C TRP A 50 9.15 -6.05 -14.94
N GLY A 51 8.82 -5.73 -16.16
CA GLY A 51 8.53 -6.70 -17.21
C GLY A 51 9.73 -6.94 -18.13
N PRO A 52 9.63 -7.81 -19.13
CA PRO A 52 8.47 -8.64 -19.46
C PRO A 52 8.24 -9.80 -18.46
N PRO A 53 7.03 -10.40 -18.45
CA PRO A 53 5.88 -10.05 -19.26
C PRO A 53 5.08 -8.87 -18.70
N PHE A 54 4.41 -8.14 -19.59
CA PHE A 54 3.45 -7.11 -19.24
C PHE A 54 2.03 -7.56 -19.58
N TRP A 55 1.08 -7.20 -18.74
CA TRP A 55 -0.33 -7.46 -18.96
C TRP A 55 -1.15 -6.25 -18.49
N ASN A 56 -2.05 -5.78 -19.36
CA ASN A 56 -2.87 -4.59 -19.08
C ASN A 56 -2.07 -3.38 -18.57
N GLY A 57 -0.92 -3.13 -19.16
CA GLY A 57 -0.11 -1.93 -18.88
C GLY A 57 0.80 -2.01 -17.65
N ALA A 58 0.84 -3.14 -16.97
CA ALA A 58 1.75 -3.33 -15.83
C ALA A 58 2.44 -4.70 -15.91
N ALA A 59 3.61 -4.80 -15.29
CA ALA A 59 4.32 -6.08 -15.21
C ALA A 59 3.46 -7.14 -14.50
N ALA A 60 3.45 -8.36 -15.02
CA ALA A 60 2.74 -9.48 -14.41
C ALA A 60 3.19 -9.71 -12.95
N TYR A 61 4.45 -9.45 -12.67
CA TYR A 61 5.03 -9.47 -11.33
C TYR A 61 4.31 -8.52 -10.36
N PHE A 62 4.09 -7.26 -10.77
CA PHE A 62 3.34 -6.29 -9.98
C PHE A 62 1.91 -6.78 -9.69
N GLN A 63 1.26 -7.32 -10.70
CA GLN A 63 -0.13 -7.76 -10.57
C GLN A 63 -0.25 -8.96 -9.63
N ALA A 64 0.72 -9.87 -9.66
CA ALA A 64 0.74 -11.02 -8.77
C ALA A 64 0.82 -10.62 -7.28
N LEU A 65 1.61 -9.59 -6.96
CA LEU A 65 1.82 -9.12 -5.58
C LEU A 65 0.78 -8.12 -5.08
N ASN A 66 -0.08 -7.63 -5.96
CA ASN A 66 -1.00 -6.54 -5.61
C ASN A 66 -2.46 -6.87 -5.86
N ARG A 67 -2.79 -8.15 -5.98
CA ARG A 67 -4.19 -8.61 -6.06
C ARG A 67 -4.95 -8.25 -4.79
N ASP A 68 -6.24 -8.02 -4.95
CA ASP A 68 -7.19 -7.79 -3.86
C ASP A 68 -6.88 -6.54 -3.01
N LYS A 69 -6.22 -5.55 -3.62
CA LYS A 69 -5.94 -4.26 -2.99
C LYS A 69 -6.74 -3.15 -3.67
N PHE A 70 -7.15 -2.17 -2.88
CA PHE A 70 -7.57 -0.87 -3.40
C PHE A 70 -6.34 -0.01 -3.65
N GLY A 71 -6.41 0.90 -4.61
CA GLY A 71 -5.31 1.80 -4.93
C GLY A 71 -5.69 3.26 -4.73
N ILE A 72 -4.81 4.03 -4.12
CA ILE A 72 -4.89 5.48 -4.08
C ILE A 72 -3.54 6.08 -4.48
N THR A 73 -3.59 7.29 -4.98
CA THR A 73 -2.39 8.04 -5.36
C THR A 73 -2.17 9.20 -4.39
N ILE A 74 -0.96 9.33 -3.88
CA ILE A 74 -0.56 10.42 -2.98
C ILE A 74 0.79 10.98 -3.46
N ASP A 75 0.83 12.28 -3.67
CA ASP A 75 2.09 12.99 -3.87
C ASP A 75 2.68 13.38 -2.51
N PHE A 76 3.71 12.64 -2.09
CA PHE A 76 4.40 12.90 -0.82
C PHE A 76 5.16 14.24 -0.78
N LYS A 77 5.32 14.91 -1.92
CA LYS A 77 5.87 16.26 -1.99
C LYS A 77 4.81 17.34 -1.72
N ASN A 78 3.55 16.96 -1.73
CA ASN A 78 2.43 17.86 -1.45
C ASN A 78 1.98 17.71 0.01
N PRO A 79 2.26 18.69 0.90
CA PRO A 79 1.92 18.61 2.31
C PRO A 79 0.41 18.39 2.59
N ASP A 80 -0.45 18.91 1.75
CA ASP A 80 -1.90 18.76 1.91
C ASP A 80 -2.34 17.33 1.65
N GLU A 81 -1.75 16.66 0.65
CA GLU A 81 -2.04 15.25 0.37
C GLU A 81 -1.53 14.34 1.49
N VAL A 82 -0.32 14.60 2.01
CA VAL A 82 0.21 13.89 3.17
C VAL A 82 -0.70 14.05 4.39
N LYS A 83 -1.19 15.25 4.64
CA LYS A 83 -2.15 15.54 5.71
C LYS A 83 -3.44 14.74 5.57
N ARG A 84 -3.97 14.68 4.34
CA ARG A 84 -5.18 13.89 4.03
C ARG A 84 -4.96 12.40 4.26
N LEU A 85 -3.82 11.87 3.83
CA LEU A 85 -3.46 10.47 4.07
C LEU A 85 -3.38 10.17 5.57
N LYS A 86 -2.69 11.00 6.35
CA LYS A 86 -2.60 10.84 7.81
C LYS A 86 -3.96 10.83 8.48
N ARG A 87 -4.85 11.74 8.05
CA ARG A 87 -6.22 11.78 8.56
C ARG A 87 -6.98 10.47 8.26
N LEU A 88 -6.90 9.98 7.02
CA LEU A 88 -7.53 8.71 6.65
C LEU A 88 -7.04 7.55 7.52
N ILE A 89 -5.75 7.47 7.75
CA ILE A 89 -5.15 6.42 8.60
C ILE A 89 -5.70 6.51 10.02
N VAL A 90 -5.66 7.69 10.62
CA VAL A 90 -6.10 7.89 12.02
C VAL A 90 -7.60 7.66 12.17
N GLU A 91 -8.42 8.23 11.30
CA GLU A 91 -9.88 8.11 11.37
C GLU A 91 -10.37 6.68 11.14
N SER A 92 -9.66 5.89 10.34
CA SER A 92 -10.02 4.49 10.10
C SER A 92 -9.45 3.52 11.14
N GLY A 93 -8.62 3.98 12.06
CA GLY A 93 -7.89 3.10 12.98
C GLY A 93 -6.91 2.17 12.24
N GLY A 94 -6.41 2.61 11.08
CA GLY A 94 -5.62 1.78 10.18
C GLY A 94 -4.20 1.50 10.67
N VAL A 95 -3.67 0.40 10.15
CA VAL A 95 -2.27 0.01 10.30
C VAL A 95 -1.49 0.49 9.08
N VAL A 96 -0.28 0.98 9.27
CA VAL A 96 0.63 1.34 8.18
C VAL A 96 1.69 0.27 8.02
N LEU A 97 1.82 -0.25 6.80
CA LEU A 97 2.86 -1.20 6.42
C LEU A 97 3.78 -0.52 5.40
N GLN A 98 5.07 -0.55 5.66
CA GLN A 98 6.07 0.04 4.77
C GLN A 98 7.37 -0.76 4.81
N ASN A 99 8.15 -0.68 3.74
CA ASN A 99 9.45 -1.32 3.62
C ASN A 99 10.51 -0.35 3.07
N PHE A 100 10.37 0.92 3.39
CA PHE A 100 11.35 1.94 3.01
C PHE A 100 12.64 1.82 3.84
N ARG A 101 13.72 2.39 3.33
CA ARG A 101 14.97 2.54 4.11
C ARG A 101 14.71 3.30 5.41
N PRO A 102 15.49 3.03 6.47
CA PRO A 102 15.36 3.77 7.73
C PRO A 102 15.41 5.28 7.52
N GLY A 103 14.51 6.00 8.19
CA GLY A 103 14.42 7.46 8.12
C GLY A 103 13.52 8.01 7.02
N LEU A 104 13.25 7.26 5.95
CA LEU A 104 12.46 7.80 4.84
C LEU A 104 11.02 8.15 5.23
N VAL A 105 10.38 7.35 6.06
CA VAL A 105 9.02 7.67 6.54
C VAL A 105 8.96 8.98 7.33
N ALA A 106 10.01 9.32 8.08
CA ALA A 106 10.12 10.60 8.75
C ALA A 106 10.32 11.75 7.74
N GLU A 107 11.19 11.56 6.75
CA GLU A 107 11.38 12.52 5.65
C GLU A 107 10.07 12.80 4.90
N LEU A 108 9.25 11.77 4.71
CA LEU A 108 7.95 11.88 4.04
C LEU A 108 6.83 12.43 4.95
N GLY A 109 7.10 12.65 6.21
CA GLY A 109 6.14 13.20 7.16
C GLY A 109 5.07 12.21 7.64
N ILE A 110 5.34 10.93 7.54
CA ILE A 110 4.39 9.83 7.89
C ILE A 110 4.91 8.90 8.97
N SER A 111 5.87 9.35 9.77
CA SER A 111 6.35 8.58 10.93
C SER A 111 5.27 8.49 12.02
N ALA A 112 5.38 7.45 12.85
CA ALA A 112 4.45 7.22 13.96
C ALA A 112 4.60 8.22 15.11
N ALA A 113 5.72 8.91 15.17
CA ALA A 113 6.00 9.91 16.19
C ALA A 113 5.65 11.32 15.75
#